data_5fd05611130951e11ea464bb3fd33781
#
_entry.id   5fd05611130951e11ea464bb3fd33781
#
_cell.length_a   1.000
_cell.length_b   1.000
_cell.length_c   1.000
_cell.angle_alpha   90.00
_cell.angle_beta   90.00
_cell.angle_gamma   90.00
#
_symmetry.space_group_name_H-M   'P 1'
#
loop_
_entity.id
_entity.type
_entity.pdbx_description
1 polymer ?
#
loop_
_entity_poly.entity_id
_entity_poly.type
_entity_poly.pdbx_seq_one_letter_code
_entity_poly.pdbx_strand_id
1 'polypeptide(L)'
;MNMHTQLDVEQATTTFKDKKRHLWLLGLAVPTIAMSGLAGYQFGPKKTKKFFASFGPLFIHGVIPALDKLIGEDTENPPISAITDLEADPYYARIVKLYIPLQYAANLYGTYLASRKGTSLTDQVLLGTTIGMVNGIAINTAHELSHKTGKLEQYLSHLALAPSGYNHFRIEHPYGHHRRVATPEDPASSRLGETFWKFLPRTVIGSFKSAIEIEKKRLERKKLPFFCMENELIHGWAMSAIYHAGMLTKFGARSLPFQVTQAAYAITLFESVNYIEHYGLKRQKKANGHYERTLPEHSWNNNNVVTNLFLYQLQRHSDHHANPTRSFQTLRHFEDAPQLPAGYGALILPAFIPSWWSKIMDDRVVEHYKGDLQRINIHPEAKAQILEKYATEQIEAA
;
A
#
# COMPACT_ATOMS: atom_id res chain seq x y z
N MET A 1 43.02 22.53 -17.57
CA MET A 1 42.04 21.42 -17.62
C MET A 1 42.44 20.47 -16.50
N ASN A 2 41.72 20.50 -15.39
CA ASN A 2 42.14 19.87 -14.13
C ASN A 2 41.93 18.34 -14.19
N MET A 3 42.85 17.58 -13.64
CA MET A 3 42.83 16.10 -13.52
C MET A 3 41.55 15.56 -12.88
N HIS A 4 40.85 16.35 -12.07
CA HIS A 4 39.53 15.99 -11.50
C HIS A 4 38.41 15.91 -12.55
N THR A 5 38.49 16.72 -13.64
CA THR A 5 37.47 16.69 -14.71
C THR A 5 37.61 15.48 -15.63
N GLN A 6 38.80 14.85 -15.70
CA GLN A 6 39.01 13.61 -16.48
C GLN A 6 38.53 12.37 -15.74
N LEU A 7 38.62 12.32 -14.41
CA LEU A 7 38.11 11.20 -13.59
C LEU A 7 36.59 11.11 -13.61
N ASP A 8 35.89 12.25 -13.66
CA ASP A 8 34.41 12.29 -13.76
C ASP A 8 33.89 11.89 -15.14
N VAL A 9 34.69 12.01 -16.19
CA VAL A 9 34.32 11.64 -17.57
C VAL A 9 34.56 10.15 -17.84
N GLU A 10 35.56 9.53 -17.22
CA GLU A 10 35.85 8.10 -17.38
C GLU A 10 34.90 7.19 -16.56
N GLN A 11 34.27 7.69 -15.49
CA GLN A 11 33.23 6.96 -14.75
C GLN A 11 31.86 6.95 -15.46
N ALA A 12 31.68 7.68 -16.55
CA ALA A 12 30.40 7.87 -17.25
C ALA A 12 30.05 6.76 -18.29
N THR A 13 30.83 5.67 -18.42
CA THR A 13 30.61 4.67 -19.46
C THR A 13 30.27 3.26 -18.98
N THR A 14 30.20 3.01 -17.68
CA THR A 14 29.65 1.73 -17.20
C THR A 14 28.14 1.84 -17.07
N THR A 15 27.41 1.25 -18.02
CA THR A 15 25.95 1.12 -17.92
C THR A 15 25.59 0.43 -16.61
N PHE A 16 24.85 1.15 -15.74
CA PHE A 16 24.38 0.58 -14.48
C PHE A 16 23.51 -0.66 -14.77
N LYS A 17 23.84 -1.76 -14.11
CA LYS A 17 23.02 -2.98 -14.15
C LYS A 17 22.29 -3.15 -12.83
N ASP A 18 20.95 -3.11 -12.87
CA ASP A 18 20.14 -3.43 -11.71
C ASP A 18 20.37 -4.89 -11.28
N LYS A 19 21.06 -5.10 -10.16
CA LYS A 19 21.33 -6.41 -9.58
C LYS A 19 20.03 -7.16 -9.21
N LYS A 20 18.96 -6.43 -8.95
CA LYS A 20 17.64 -6.93 -8.55
C LYS A 20 16.69 -7.16 -9.72
N ARG A 21 17.10 -6.89 -10.97
CA ARG A 21 16.25 -6.93 -12.15
C ARG A 21 15.34 -8.16 -12.21
N HIS A 22 15.88 -9.36 -12.03
CA HIS A 22 15.10 -10.60 -12.07
C HIS A 22 14.35 -10.88 -10.78
N LEU A 23 14.79 -10.33 -9.66
CA LEU A 23 14.14 -10.50 -8.37
C LEU A 23 12.79 -9.76 -8.31
N TRP A 24 12.59 -8.69 -9.08
CA TRP A 24 11.30 -8.00 -9.17
C TRP A 24 10.15 -8.88 -9.67
N LEU A 25 10.46 -10.01 -10.33
CA LEU A 25 9.45 -11.02 -10.69
C LEU A 25 8.77 -11.63 -9.45
N LEU A 26 9.38 -11.53 -8.26
CA LEU A 26 8.74 -11.96 -7.00
C LEU A 26 7.47 -11.18 -6.70
N GLY A 27 7.30 -9.96 -7.20
CA GLY A 27 6.03 -9.25 -7.15
C GLY A 27 4.88 -10.02 -7.81
N LEU A 28 5.16 -10.83 -8.85
CA LEU A 28 4.18 -11.71 -9.51
C LEU A 28 3.94 -13.03 -8.76
N ALA A 29 4.76 -13.35 -7.76
CA ALA A 29 4.64 -14.61 -7.03
C ALA A 29 3.38 -14.65 -6.14
N VAL A 30 2.86 -13.51 -5.68
CA VAL A 30 1.72 -13.46 -4.76
C VAL A 30 0.48 -14.15 -5.30
N PRO A 31 -0.03 -13.85 -6.51
CA PRO A 31 -1.16 -14.58 -7.07
C PRO A 31 -0.86 -16.07 -7.30
N THR A 32 0.37 -16.42 -7.68
CA THR A 32 0.78 -17.82 -7.90
C THR A 32 0.87 -18.61 -6.60
N ILE A 33 1.37 -17.99 -5.54
CA ILE A 33 1.40 -18.54 -4.17
C ILE A 33 -0.03 -18.77 -3.66
N ALA A 34 -0.93 -17.79 -3.86
CA ALA A 34 -2.34 -17.95 -3.51
C ALA A 34 -2.98 -19.11 -4.29
N MET A 35 -2.73 -19.21 -5.60
CA MET A 35 -3.24 -20.32 -6.42
C MET A 35 -2.69 -21.68 -5.96
N SER A 36 -1.45 -21.76 -5.47
CA SER A 36 -0.90 -22.97 -4.87
C SER A 36 -1.65 -23.37 -3.60
N GLY A 37 -1.99 -22.40 -2.74
CA GLY A 37 -2.85 -22.61 -1.58
C GLY A 37 -4.26 -23.14 -1.99
N LEU A 38 -4.88 -22.52 -3.01
CA LEU A 38 -6.16 -22.97 -3.55
C LEU A 38 -6.09 -24.40 -4.11
N ALA A 39 -5.02 -24.75 -4.81
CA ALA A 39 -4.78 -26.11 -5.30
C ALA A 39 -4.61 -27.11 -4.14
N GLY A 40 -3.86 -26.74 -3.11
CA GLY A 40 -3.75 -27.52 -1.87
C GLY A 40 -5.09 -27.73 -1.17
N TYR A 41 -5.96 -26.69 -1.13
CA TYR A 41 -7.32 -26.82 -0.63
C TYR A 41 -8.16 -27.80 -1.48
N GLN A 42 -8.04 -27.76 -2.80
CA GLN A 42 -8.81 -28.61 -3.70
C GLN A 42 -8.35 -30.07 -3.66
N PHE A 43 -7.07 -30.32 -3.79
CA PHE A 43 -6.49 -31.65 -4.04
C PHE A 43 -5.84 -32.27 -2.80
N GLY A 44 -5.56 -31.48 -1.76
CA GLY A 44 -4.94 -31.96 -0.53
C GLY A 44 -5.87 -32.79 0.37
N PRO A 45 -5.29 -33.46 1.37
CA PRO A 45 -6.05 -34.24 2.36
C PRO A 45 -7.08 -33.37 3.12
N LYS A 46 -8.21 -33.95 3.53
CA LYS A 46 -9.26 -33.24 4.28
C LYS A 46 -8.72 -32.52 5.52
N LYS A 47 -7.76 -33.11 6.24
CA LYS A 47 -7.16 -32.52 7.47
C LYS A 47 -6.35 -31.23 7.23
N THR A 48 -5.85 -31.01 6.02
CA THR A 48 -5.04 -29.84 5.67
C THR A 48 -5.82 -28.74 4.98
N LYS A 49 -7.11 -28.92 4.68
CA LYS A 49 -7.91 -27.97 3.90
C LYS A 49 -7.94 -26.57 4.52
N LYS A 50 -8.17 -26.46 5.83
CA LYS A 50 -8.19 -25.14 6.51
C LYS A 50 -6.85 -24.42 6.44
N PHE A 51 -5.75 -25.15 6.59
CA PHE A 51 -4.40 -24.59 6.42
C PHE A 51 -4.23 -23.97 5.01
N PHE A 52 -4.56 -24.73 3.98
CA PHE A 52 -4.46 -24.24 2.60
C PHE A 52 -5.46 -23.12 2.28
N ALA A 53 -6.67 -23.16 2.86
CA ALA A 53 -7.65 -22.09 2.69
C ALA A 53 -7.18 -20.75 3.31
N SER A 54 -6.42 -20.80 4.41
CA SER A 54 -5.85 -19.60 5.08
C SER A 54 -4.40 -19.31 4.69
N PHE A 55 -3.93 -19.85 3.59
CA PHE A 55 -2.52 -19.76 3.20
C PHE A 55 -2.04 -18.32 2.98
N GLY A 56 -2.90 -17.45 2.47
CA GLY A 56 -2.57 -16.03 2.26
C GLY A 56 -2.19 -15.27 3.53
N PRO A 57 -3.06 -15.22 4.55
CA PRO A 57 -2.71 -14.63 5.84
C PRO A 57 -1.45 -15.25 6.48
N LEU A 58 -1.30 -16.57 6.43
CA LEU A 58 -0.10 -17.25 6.95
C LEU A 58 1.16 -16.83 6.19
N PHE A 59 1.07 -16.62 4.89
CA PHE A 59 2.18 -16.16 4.08
C PHE A 59 2.61 -14.74 4.46
N ILE A 60 1.65 -13.77 4.51
CA ILE A 60 1.98 -12.37 4.83
C ILE A 60 2.49 -12.20 6.26
N HIS A 61 1.80 -12.80 7.24
CA HIS A 61 2.08 -12.55 8.65
C HIS A 61 3.10 -13.51 9.26
N GLY A 62 3.44 -14.59 8.57
CA GLY A 62 4.40 -15.59 9.06
C GLY A 62 5.63 -15.72 8.16
N VAL A 63 5.43 -16.09 6.89
CA VAL A 63 6.55 -16.39 5.97
C VAL A 63 7.33 -15.14 5.60
N ILE A 64 6.66 -14.06 5.20
CA ILE A 64 7.33 -12.81 4.79
C ILE A 64 8.18 -12.22 5.93
N PRO A 65 7.67 -12.03 7.17
CA PRO A 65 8.49 -11.54 8.28
C PRO A 65 9.70 -12.42 8.61
N ALA A 66 9.53 -13.75 8.52
CA ALA A 66 10.63 -14.68 8.76
C ALA A 66 11.72 -14.54 7.68
N LEU A 67 11.34 -14.38 6.42
CA LEU A 67 12.27 -14.16 5.31
C LEU A 67 12.94 -12.78 5.39
N ASP A 68 12.21 -11.73 5.74
CA ASP A 68 12.77 -10.38 5.95
C ASP A 68 13.85 -10.41 7.05
N LYS A 69 13.56 -11.09 8.17
CA LYS A 69 14.53 -11.24 9.25
C LYS A 69 15.78 -12.04 8.83
N LEU A 70 15.62 -13.05 7.97
CA LEU A 70 16.70 -13.91 7.49
C LEU A 70 17.59 -13.22 6.47
N ILE A 71 16.97 -12.47 5.52
CA ILE A 71 17.67 -11.86 4.38
C ILE A 71 18.16 -10.46 4.73
N GLY A 72 17.43 -9.72 5.60
CA GLY A 72 17.81 -8.40 6.08
C GLY A 72 17.38 -7.26 5.16
N GLU A 73 18.14 -6.18 5.20
CA GLU A 73 17.83 -4.90 4.56
C GLU A 73 18.79 -4.59 3.41
N ASP A 74 18.32 -3.79 2.46
CA ASP A 74 19.12 -3.23 1.37
C ASP A 74 18.88 -1.72 1.26
N THR A 75 19.89 -0.94 1.64
CA THR A 75 19.88 0.52 1.57
C THR A 75 20.55 1.06 0.31
N GLU A 76 21.06 0.19 -0.59
CA GLU A 76 21.68 0.63 -1.85
C GLU A 76 20.69 1.42 -2.72
N ASN A 77 21.15 2.56 -3.19
CA ASN A 77 20.40 3.40 -4.13
C ASN A 77 20.93 3.24 -5.55
N PRO A 78 20.08 3.25 -6.58
CA PRO A 78 20.56 3.37 -7.95
C PRO A 78 21.28 4.73 -8.13
N PRO A 79 22.36 4.80 -8.93
CA PRO A 79 23.00 6.05 -9.25
C PRO A 79 22.01 7.02 -9.91
N ILE A 80 22.15 8.32 -9.64
CA ILE A 80 21.27 9.32 -10.24
C ILE A 80 21.33 9.30 -11.77
N SER A 81 22.52 9.04 -12.33
CA SER A 81 22.73 8.91 -13.78
C SER A 81 21.96 7.72 -14.42
N ALA A 82 21.62 6.71 -13.65
CA ALA A 82 20.89 5.53 -14.15
C ALA A 82 19.35 5.66 -14.08
N ILE A 83 18.83 6.68 -13.39
CA ILE A 83 17.39 6.82 -13.16
C ILE A 83 16.62 6.88 -14.48
N THR A 84 17.06 7.72 -15.41
CA THR A 84 16.40 7.90 -16.73
C THR A 84 16.31 6.61 -17.50
N ASP A 85 17.39 5.84 -17.56
CA ASP A 85 17.45 4.57 -18.28
C ASP A 85 16.56 3.50 -17.62
N LEU A 86 16.57 3.44 -16.27
CA LEU A 86 15.72 2.53 -15.51
C LEU A 86 14.23 2.85 -15.69
N GLU A 87 13.85 4.12 -15.72
CA GLU A 87 12.47 4.53 -15.94
C GLU A 87 12.00 4.30 -17.37
N ALA A 88 12.90 4.40 -18.35
CA ALA A 88 12.62 4.13 -19.75
C ALA A 88 12.51 2.63 -20.08
N ASP A 89 13.04 1.74 -19.20
CA ASP A 89 13.03 0.30 -19.47
C ASP A 89 11.61 -0.29 -19.27
N PRO A 90 10.96 -0.78 -20.36
CA PRO A 90 9.61 -1.32 -20.29
C PRO A 90 9.49 -2.62 -19.48
N TYR A 91 10.59 -3.25 -19.12
CA TYR A 91 10.60 -4.49 -18.32
C TYR A 91 9.87 -4.31 -17.01
N TYR A 92 10.17 -3.26 -16.26
CA TYR A 92 9.58 -2.99 -14.95
C TYR A 92 8.07 -2.70 -15.03
N ALA A 93 7.67 -1.88 -15.99
CA ALA A 93 6.25 -1.61 -16.22
C ALA A 93 5.46 -2.87 -16.64
N ARG A 94 6.09 -3.80 -17.40
CA ARG A 94 5.47 -5.07 -17.78
C ARG A 94 5.21 -5.97 -16.57
N ILE A 95 6.12 -6.03 -15.60
CA ILE A 95 5.94 -6.80 -14.37
C ILE A 95 4.68 -6.34 -13.64
N VAL A 96 4.55 -5.03 -13.40
CA VAL A 96 3.38 -4.46 -12.74
C VAL A 96 2.07 -4.80 -13.48
N LYS A 97 2.06 -4.67 -14.81
CA LYS A 97 0.88 -4.97 -15.64
C LYS A 97 0.52 -6.46 -15.65
N LEU A 98 1.52 -7.36 -15.62
CA LEU A 98 1.30 -8.81 -15.60
C LEU A 98 0.68 -9.32 -14.29
N TYR A 99 0.73 -8.54 -13.22
CA TYR A 99 0.03 -8.89 -11.98
C TYR A 99 -1.48 -9.06 -12.20
N ILE A 100 -2.09 -8.19 -13.01
CA ILE A 100 -3.55 -8.13 -13.19
C ILE A 100 -4.16 -9.42 -13.76
N PRO A 101 -3.69 -10.00 -14.88
CA PRO A 101 -4.24 -11.25 -15.35
C PRO A 101 -4.06 -12.41 -14.35
N LEU A 102 -2.95 -12.44 -13.60
CA LEU A 102 -2.73 -13.43 -12.54
C LEU A 102 -3.69 -13.21 -11.36
N GLN A 103 -3.93 -11.97 -10.97
CA GLN A 103 -4.94 -11.59 -9.98
C GLN A 103 -6.32 -12.13 -10.38
N TYR A 104 -6.76 -11.90 -11.62
CA TYR A 104 -8.06 -12.35 -12.10
C TYR A 104 -8.15 -13.88 -12.18
N ALA A 105 -7.08 -14.56 -12.59
CA ALA A 105 -7.03 -16.03 -12.57
C ALA A 105 -7.20 -16.57 -11.14
N ALA A 106 -6.49 -15.97 -10.16
CA ALA A 106 -6.62 -16.35 -8.76
C ALA A 106 -8.04 -16.09 -8.20
N ASN A 107 -8.65 -14.96 -8.54
CA ASN A 107 -10.02 -14.62 -8.15
C ASN A 107 -11.05 -15.61 -8.73
N LEU A 108 -10.94 -15.94 -10.02
CA LEU A 108 -11.82 -16.92 -10.67
C LEU A 108 -11.71 -18.30 -10.01
N TYR A 109 -10.49 -18.74 -9.76
CA TYR A 109 -10.25 -20.04 -9.11
C TYR A 109 -10.75 -20.07 -7.67
N GLY A 110 -10.47 -19.02 -6.87
CA GLY A 110 -10.97 -18.89 -5.51
C GLY A 110 -12.51 -18.87 -5.44
N THR A 111 -13.15 -18.06 -6.33
CA THR A 111 -14.62 -18.00 -6.42
C THR A 111 -15.23 -19.35 -6.81
N TYR A 112 -14.62 -20.05 -7.78
CA TYR A 112 -15.04 -21.41 -8.15
C TYR A 112 -15.02 -22.36 -6.95
N LEU A 113 -13.93 -22.40 -6.19
CA LEU A 113 -13.82 -23.28 -5.02
C LEU A 113 -14.83 -22.91 -3.92
N ALA A 114 -14.99 -21.62 -3.66
CA ALA A 114 -15.93 -21.12 -2.65
C ALA A 114 -17.40 -21.44 -3.00
N SER A 115 -17.77 -21.45 -4.29
CA SER A 115 -19.13 -21.70 -4.77
C SER A 115 -19.53 -23.17 -4.82
N ARG A 116 -18.58 -24.11 -4.69
CA ARG A 116 -18.87 -25.56 -4.80
C ARG A 116 -19.85 -26.04 -3.71
N LYS A 117 -20.74 -26.97 -4.07
CA LYS A 117 -21.57 -27.67 -3.09
C LYS A 117 -20.66 -28.36 -2.06
N GLY A 118 -20.94 -28.16 -0.77
CA GLY A 118 -20.15 -28.73 0.33
C GLY A 118 -19.01 -27.86 0.86
N THR A 119 -18.66 -26.74 0.22
CA THR A 119 -17.76 -25.74 0.82
C THR A 119 -18.49 -25.03 1.96
N SER A 120 -17.94 -25.13 3.19
CA SER A 120 -18.53 -24.51 4.37
C SER A 120 -18.38 -22.98 4.35
N LEU A 121 -19.19 -22.25 5.13
CA LEU A 121 -19.04 -20.80 5.29
C LEU A 121 -17.63 -20.44 5.81
N THR A 122 -17.12 -21.21 6.77
CA THR A 122 -15.76 -21.02 7.28
C THR A 122 -14.72 -21.14 6.16
N ASP A 123 -14.83 -22.15 5.30
CA ASP A 123 -13.89 -22.31 4.19
C ASP A 123 -14.03 -21.17 3.17
N GLN A 124 -15.25 -20.68 2.91
CA GLN A 124 -15.46 -19.52 2.03
C GLN A 124 -14.76 -18.27 2.57
N VAL A 125 -14.87 -18.04 3.88
CA VAL A 125 -14.18 -16.91 4.54
C VAL A 125 -12.66 -17.09 4.47
N LEU A 126 -12.12 -18.25 4.81
CA LEU A 126 -10.67 -18.50 4.75
C LEU A 126 -10.11 -18.38 3.32
N LEU A 127 -10.81 -18.94 2.32
CA LEU A 127 -10.45 -18.75 0.90
C LEU A 127 -10.53 -17.26 0.51
N GLY A 128 -11.55 -16.56 1.02
CA GLY A 128 -11.72 -15.12 0.84
C GLY A 128 -10.55 -14.32 1.39
N THR A 129 -10.01 -14.63 2.58
CA THR A 129 -8.82 -13.93 3.10
C THR A 129 -7.57 -14.20 2.26
N THR A 130 -7.41 -15.42 1.73
CA THR A 130 -6.28 -15.75 0.83
C THR A 130 -6.35 -14.96 -0.49
N ILE A 131 -7.52 -14.81 -1.08
CA ILE A 131 -7.68 -13.99 -2.28
C ILE A 131 -7.71 -12.49 -1.94
N GLY A 132 -8.20 -12.12 -0.77
CA GLY A 132 -8.08 -10.76 -0.25
C GLY A 132 -6.64 -10.28 -0.12
N MET A 133 -5.70 -11.16 0.23
CA MET A 133 -4.26 -10.85 0.13
C MET A 133 -3.86 -10.46 -1.29
N VAL A 134 -4.24 -11.25 -2.29
CA VAL A 134 -3.93 -10.95 -3.71
C VAL A 134 -4.52 -9.60 -4.11
N ASN A 135 -5.76 -9.32 -3.70
CA ASN A 135 -6.44 -8.08 -4.06
C ASN A 135 -5.93 -6.87 -3.25
N GLY A 136 -5.46 -7.05 -2.03
CA GLY A 136 -4.78 -6.00 -1.25
C GLY A 136 -3.48 -5.57 -1.90
N ILE A 137 -2.67 -6.53 -2.37
CA ILE A 137 -1.44 -6.22 -3.13
C ILE A 137 -1.77 -5.70 -4.54
N ALA A 138 -2.91 -6.07 -5.12
CA ALA A 138 -3.37 -5.46 -6.37
C ALA A 138 -3.72 -3.97 -6.20
N ILE A 139 -4.12 -3.52 -5.01
CA ILE A 139 -4.27 -2.07 -4.73
C ILE A 139 -2.91 -1.38 -4.85
N ASN A 140 -1.81 -2.01 -4.37
CA ASN A 140 -0.46 -1.48 -4.59
C ASN A 140 -0.04 -1.53 -6.09
N THR A 141 -0.43 -2.56 -6.84
CA THR A 141 -0.27 -2.57 -8.29
C THR A 141 -1.00 -1.38 -8.96
N ALA A 142 -2.24 -1.13 -8.53
CA ALA A 142 -3.03 0.01 -9.00
C ALA A 142 -2.41 1.35 -8.59
N HIS A 143 -1.80 1.43 -7.41
CA HIS A 143 -1.06 2.57 -6.90
C HIS A 143 0.08 2.96 -7.88
N GLU A 144 0.97 2.03 -8.21
CA GLU A 144 2.07 2.28 -9.17
C GLU A 144 1.52 2.73 -10.54
N LEU A 145 0.43 2.11 -11.03
CA LEU A 145 -0.21 2.49 -12.29
C LEU A 145 -0.91 3.84 -12.25
N SER A 146 -1.47 4.23 -11.10
CA SER A 146 -2.21 5.49 -10.95
C SER A 146 -1.33 6.73 -11.07
N HIS A 147 -0.03 6.62 -10.83
CA HIS A 147 0.95 7.68 -11.00
C HIS A 147 1.42 7.86 -12.46
N LYS A 148 1.05 6.95 -13.35
CA LYS A 148 1.39 7.06 -14.77
C LYS A 148 0.31 7.84 -15.53
N THR A 149 0.73 8.59 -16.55
CA THR A 149 -0.19 9.45 -17.35
C THR A 149 -0.83 8.73 -18.55
N GLY A 150 -0.38 7.52 -18.87
CA GLY A 150 -0.87 6.73 -19.98
C GLY A 150 -2.32 6.26 -19.78
N LYS A 151 -3.16 6.34 -20.80
CA LYS A 151 -4.55 5.88 -20.74
C LYS A 151 -4.67 4.39 -20.40
N LEU A 152 -3.74 3.57 -20.90
CA LEU A 152 -3.70 2.14 -20.62
C LEU A 152 -3.43 1.88 -19.13
N GLU A 153 -2.44 2.56 -18.54
CA GLU A 153 -2.09 2.44 -17.14
C GLU A 153 -3.26 2.85 -16.23
N GLN A 154 -3.94 3.92 -16.60
CA GLN A 154 -5.12 4.39 -15.89
C GLN A 154 -6.27 3.39 -15.95
N TYR A 155 -6.53 2.79 -17.11
CA TYR A 155 -7.53 1.74 -17.27
C TYR A 155 -7.14 0.47 -16.48
N LEU A 156 -5.90 0.05 -16.56
CA LEU A 156 -5.38 -1.10 -15.82
C LEU A 156 -5.41 -0.89 -14.30
N SER A 157 -5.20 0.35 -13.81
CA SER A 157 -5.38 0.68 -12.40
C SER A 157 -6.83 0.43 -11.94
N HIS A 158 -7.83 0.85 -12.72
CA HIS A 158 -9.22 0.53 -12.42
C HIS A 158 -9.52 -0.99 -12.43
N LEU A 159 -8.93 -1.72 -13.39
CA LEU A 159 -9.07 -3.19 -13.42
C LEU A 159 -8.48 -3.85 -12.17
N ALA A 160 -7.29 -3.44 -11.74
CA ALA A 160 -6.67 -3.99 -10.54
C ALA A 160 -7.51 -3.73 -9.27
N LEU A 161 -8.20 -2.58 -9.20
CA LEU A 161 -9.06 -2.19 -8.08
C LEU A 161 -10.46 -2.83 -8.12
N ALA A 162 -10.93 -3.28 -9.29
CA ALA A 162 -12.31 -3.75 -9.46
C ALA A 162 -12.69 -4.90 -8.51
N PRO A 163 -11.86 -5.94 -8.24
CA PRO A 163 -12.20 -7.02 -7.32
C PRO A 163 -12.35 -6.59 -5.85
N SER A 164 -11.63 -5.57 -5.40
CA SER A 164 -11.78 -5.01 -4.06
C SER A 164 -12.91 -3.99 -3.93
N GLY A 165 -13.41 -3.45 -5.06
CA GLY A 165 -14.38 -2.35 -5.07
C GLY A 165 -13.80 -1.00 -4.65
N TYR A 166 -12.46 -0.87 -4.51
CA TYR A 166 -11.78 0.31 -3.96
C TYR A 166 -11.38 1.32 -5.04
N ASN A 167 -12.19 1.47 -6.09
CA ASN A 167 -11.84 2.22 -7.30
C ASN A 167 -11.67 3.75 -7.10
N HIS A 168 -12.24 4.31 -6.05
CA HIS A 168 -12.04 5.72 -5.72
C HIS A 168 -10.57 6.04 -5.36
N PHE A 169 -9.81 5.05 -4.92
CA PHE A 169 -8.39 5.15 -4.61
C PHE A 169 -7.57 5.72 -5.78
N ARG A 170 -7.88 5.33 -7.03
CA ARG A 170 -7.18 5.84 -8.20
C ARG A 170 -7.22 7.37 -8.34
N ILE A 171 -8.28 8.01 -7.84
CA ILE A 171 -8.42 9.47 -7.88
C ILE A 171 -7.91 10.09 -6.59
N GLU A 172 -8.34 9.52 -5.46
CA GLU A 172 -8.00 10.06 -4.15
C GLU A 172 -6.51 10.02 -3.88
N HIS A 173 -5.83 8.91 -4.16
CA HIS A 173 -4.43 8.74 -3.83
C HIS A 173 -3.52 9.79 -4.49
N PRO A 174 -3.45 9.95 -5.83
CA PRO A 174 -2.56 10.94 -6.45
C PRO A 174 -3.03 12.39 -6.29
N TYR A 175 -4.34 12.65 -6.24
CA TYR A 175 -4.87 14.02 -6.26
C TYR A 175 -5.36 14.52 -4.89
N GLY A 176 -5.55 13.64 -3.93
CA GLY A 176 -5.97 13.92 -2.56
C GLY A 176 -4.86 13.66 -1.56
N HIS A 177 -4.56 12.40 -1.31
CA HIS A 177 -3.58 11.94 -0.32
C HIS A 177 -2.17 12.55 -0.56
N HIS A 178 -1.57 12.42 -1.73
CA HIS A 178 -0.25 13.01 -2.03
C HIS A 178 -0.15 14.52 -1.81
N ARG A 179 -1.26 15.23 -1.93
CA ARG A 179 -1.30 16.67 -1.66
C ARG A 179 -1.40 16.99 -0.19
N ARG A 180 -2.03 16.11 0.59
CA ARG A 180 -2.38 16.33 2.00
C ARG A 180 -1.66 15.41 2.96
N VAL A 181 -0.88 14.45 2.46
CA VAL A 181 -0.14 13.48 3.30
C VAL A 181 0.55 14.18 4.48
N ALA A 182 0.54 13.54 5.63
CA ALA A 182 1.05 14.08 6.89
C ALA A 182 0.42 15.44 7.29
N THR A 183 -0.84 15.66 6.96
CA THR A 183 -1.63 16.77 7.49
C THR A 183 -2.90 16.25 8.18
N PRO A 184 -3.49 17.00 9.14
CA PRO A 184 -4.75 16.62 9.77
C PRO A 184 -5.94 16.49 8.81
N GLU A 185 -5.86 17.11 7.63
CA GLU A 185 -6.89 17.12 6.59
C GLU A 185 -6.87 15.86 5.72
N ASP A 186 -5.79 15.07 5.77
CA ASP A 186 -5.67 13.84 5.02
C ASP A 186 -6.37 12.67 5.74
N PRO A 187 -7.37 12.03 5.12
CA PRO A 187 -8.03 10.88 5.73
C PRO A 187 -7.11 9.65 5.88
N ALA A 188 -6.08 9.52 5.05
CA ALA A 188 -5.17 8.39 5.06
C ALA A 188 -3.92 8.60 5.95
N SER A 189 -3.72 9.78 6.54
CA SER A 189 -2.67 10.02 7.54
C SER A 189 -3.16 9.68 8.95
N SER A 190 -2.59 8.64 9.54
CA SER A 190 -2.90 8.16 10.89
C SER A 190 -2.24 9.05 11.96
N ARG A 191 -2.85 9.11 13.14
CA ARG A 191 -2.49 10.03 14.20
C ARG A 191 -1.90 9.30 15.40
N LEU A 192 -0.95 9.89 16.10
CA LEU A 192 -0.43 9.35 17.34
C LEU A 192 -1.57 9.16 18.35
N GLY A 193 -1.68 7.96 18.92
CA GLY A 193 -2.76 7.58 19.82
C GLY A 193 -4.09 7.21 19.14
N GLU A 194 -4.19 7.25 17.81
CA GLU A 194 -5.32 6.71 17.07
C GLU A 194 -5.17 5.20 16.91
N THR A 195 -6.17 4.41 17.26
CA THR A 195 -6.15 2.97 17.01
C THR A 195 -6.47 2.67 15.55
N PHE A 196 -5.94 1.57 15.01
CA PHE A 196 -6.27 1.13 13.64
C PHE A 196 -7.80 1.03 13.41
N TRP A 197 -8.54 0.56 14.41
CA TRP A 197 -10.00 0.38 14.31
C TRP A 197 -10.81 1.69 14.30
N LYS A 198 -10.23 2.80 14.79
CA LYS A 198 -10.77 4.16 14.60
C LYS A 198 -10.32 4.75 13.25
N PHE A 199 -9.08 4.49 12.87
CA PHE A 199 -8.51 4.92 11.59
C PHE A 199 -9.23 4.31 10.39
N LEU A 200 -9.46 2.98 10.36
CA LEU A 200 -10.02 2.26 9.20
C LEU A 200 -11.34 2.86 8.68
N PRO A 201 -12.41 3.05 9.46
CA PRO A 201 -13.63 3.67 8.96
C PRO A 201 -13.40 5.14 8.57
N ARG A 202 -12.53 5.87 9.26
CA ARG A 202 -12.21 7.27 8.94
C ARG A 202 -11.52 7.39 7.58
N THR A 203 -10.52 6.57 7.33
CA THR A 203 -9.80 6.59 6.05
C THR A 203 -10.68 6.15 4.89
N VAL A 204 -11.38 5.03 5.00
CA VAL A 204 -12.24 4.51 3.93
C VAL A 204 -13.34 5.50 3.55
N ILE A 205 -14.08 6.03 4.54
CA ILE A 205 -15.16 6.99 4.29
C ILE A 205 -14.60 8.34 3.83
N GLY A 206 -13.51 8.79 4.44
CA GLY A 206 -12.87 10.07 4.12
C GLY A 206 -12.30 10.09 2.71
N SER A 207 -11.58 9.05 2.31
CA SER A 207 -11.00 8.90 0.98
C SER A 207 -12.07 8.80 -0.10
N PHE A 208 -13.16 8.06 0.17
CA PHE A 208 -14.30 8.00 -0.74
C PHE A 208 -14.96 9.38 -0.97
N LYS A 209 -15.22 10.13 0.11
CA LYS A 209 -15.77 11.48 0.02
C LYS A 209 -14.82 12.44 -0.69
N SER A 210 -13.52 12.35 -0.37
CA SER A 210 -12.47 13.15 -1.00
C SER A 210 -12.40 12.91 -2.51
N ALA A 211 -12.45 11.65 -2.95
CA ALA A 211 -12.47 11.30 -4.37
C ALA A 211 -13.66 11.92 -5.11
N ILE A 212 -14.86 11.89 -4.51
CA ILE A 212 -16.06 12.52 -5.09
C ILE A 212 -15.87 14.03 -5.25
N GLU A 213 -15.34 14.70 -4.22
CA GLU A 213 -15.10 16.14 -4.28
C GLU A 213 -14.04 16.53 -5.32
N ILE A 214 -12.95 15.75 -5.39
CA ILE A 214 -11.87 15.96 -6.37
C ILE A 214 -12.44 15.83 -7.78
N GLU A 215 -13.18 14.76 -8.06
CA GLU A 215 -13.76 14.50 -9.37
C GLU A 215 -14.83 15.52 -9.74
N LYS A 216 -15.70 15.89 -8.80
CA LYS A 216 -16.69 16.95 -8.98
C LYS A 216 -16.03 18.27 -9.40
N LYS A 217 -14.99 18.72 -8.68
CA LYS A 217 -14.23 19.93 -9.01
C LYS A 217 -13.53 19.82 -10.38
N ARG A 218 -13.07 18.63 -10.77
CA ARG A 218 -12.46 18.37 -12.08
C ARG A 218 -13.49 18.55 -13.22
N LEU A 219 -14.67 17.98 -13.04
CA LEU A 219 -15.77 18.07 -14.02
C LEU A 219 -16.35 19.48 -14.10
N GLU A 220 -16.53 20.17 -12.99
CA GLU A 220 -16.99 21.57 -12.94
C GLU A 220 -16.06 22.49 -13.75
N ARG A 221 -14.74 22.33 -13.63
CA ARG A 221 -13.77 23.08 -14.46
C ARG A 221 -13.91 22.82 -15.95
N LYS A 222 -14.40 21.63 -16.33
CA LYS A 222 -14.71 21.26 -17.72
C LYS A 222 -16.14 21.63 -18.12
N LYS A 223 -16.93 22.22 -17.23
CA LYS A 223 -18.36 22.53 -17.42
C LYS A 223 -19.19 21.28 -17.73
N LEU A 224 -18.85 20.14 -17.12
CA LEU A 224 -19.53 18.86 -17.30
C LEU A 224 -20.33 18.49 -16.04
N PRO A 225 -21.49 17.83 -16.18
CA PRO A 225 -22.25 17.30 -15.05
C PRO A 225 -21.49 16.12 -14.40
N PHE A 226 -21.83 15.82 -13.13
CA PHE A 226 -21.22 14.69 -12.43
C PHE A 226 -21.50 13.34 -13.13
N PHE A 227 -22.72 13.13 -13.59
CA PHE A 227 -23.10 11.93 -14.34
C PHE A 227 -22.83 12.11 -15.84
N CYS A 228 -21.60 11.86 -16.25
CA CYS A 228 -21.15 11.90 -17.64
C CYS A 228 -20.09 10.85 -17.93
N MET A 229 -19.82 10.58 -19.19
CA MET A 229 -18.82 9.59 -19.63
C MET A 229 -17.37 9.96 -19.28
N GLU A 230 -17.10 11.22 -18.97
CA GLU A 230 -15.78 11.69 -18.55
C GLU A 230 -15.51 11.50 -17.06
N ASN A 231 -16.51 11.03 -16.28
CA ASN A 231 -16.36 10.79 -14.86
C ASN A 231 -15.62 9.48 -14.60
N GLU A 232 -14.38 9.58 -14.10
CA GLU A 232 -13.51 8.44 -13.85
C GLU A 232 -13.98 7.58 -12.65
N LEU A 233 -14.70 8.15 -11.67
CA LEU A 233 -15.32 7.37 -10.58
C LEU A 233 -16.39 6.43 -11.12
N ILE A 234 -17.23 6.91 -12.05
CA ILE A 234 -18.29 6.10 -12.67
C ILE A 234 -17.66 4.93 -13.43
N HIS A 235 -16.57 5.16 -14.16
CA HIS A 235 -15.84 4.08 -14.84
C HIS A 235 -15.37 3.01 -13.85
N GLY A 236 -14.72 3.42 -12.77
CA GLY A 236 -14.23 2.50 -11.74
C GLY A 236 -15.35 1.73 -11.04
N TRP A 237 -16.44 2.42 -10.67
CA TRP A 237 -17.61 1.77 -10.07
C TRP A 237 -18.31 0.81 -11.02
N ALA A 238 -18.43 1.17 -12.29
CA ALA A 238 -18.98 0.28 -13.31
C ALA A 238 -18.13 -0.98 -13.49
N MET A 239 -16.78 -0.85 -13.53
CA MET A 239 -15.89 -2.02 -13.60
C MET A 239 -16.06 -2.95 -12.40
N SER A 240 -16.15 -2.40 -11.18
CA SER A 240 -16.43 -3.22 -9.97
C SER A 240 -17.80 -3.89 -10.05
N ALA A 241 -18.83 -3.15 -10.45
CA ALA A 241 -20.19 -3.69 -10.59
C ALA A 241 -20.24 -4.81 -11.64
N ILE A 242 -19.61 -4.64 -12.79
CA ILE A 242 -19.52 -5.65 -13.85
C ILE A 242 -18.76 -6.88 -13.35
N TYR A 243 -17.62 -6.69 -12.65
CA TYR A 243 -16.86 -7.79 -12.07
C TYR A 243 -17.71 -8.61 -11.10
N HIS A 244 -18.31 -8.00 -10.10
CA HIS A 244 -19.10 -8.70 -9.09
C HIS A 244 -20.38 -9.31 -9.66
N ALA A 245 -21.08 -8.60 -10.56
CA ALA A 245 -22.24 -9.14 -11.26
C ALA A 245 -21.86 -10.37 -12.11
N GLY A 246 -20.74 -10.32 -12.84
CA GLY A 246 -20.21 -11.45 -13.59
C GLY A 246 -19.88 -12.65 -12.71
N MET A 247 -19.25 -12.43 -11.55
CA MET A 247 -18.96 -13.50 -10.59
C MET A 247 -20.24 -14.11 -10.02
N LEU A 248 -21.23 -13.29 -9.64
CA LEU A 248 -22.51 -13.76 -9.11
C LEU A 248 -23.33 -14.50 -10.18
N THR A 249 -23.35 -14.02 -11.41
CA THR A 249 -24.05 -14.69 -12.52
C THR A 249 -23.43 -16.06 -12.82
N LYS A 250 -22.10 -16.14 -12.83
CA LYS A 250 -21.39 -17.40 -13.16
C LYS A 250 -21.39 -18.40 -12.01
N PHE A 251 -21.22 -17.96 -10.77
CA PHE A 251 -20.99 -18.83 -9.61
C PHE A 251 -22.16 -18.85 -8.60
N GLY A 252 -23.17 -18.02 -8.81
CA GLY A 252 -24.36 -17.90 -7.97
C GLY A 252 -24.12 -17.18 -6.64
N ALA A 253 -25.21 -16.88 -5.92
CA ALA A 253 -25.21 -16.17 -4.65
C ALA A 253 -24.40 -16.87 -3.53
N ARG A 254 -24.14 -18.17 -3.69
CA ARG A 254 -23.29 -18.93 -2.76
C ARG A 254 -21.86 -18.39 -2.67
N SER A 255 -21.38 -17.67 -3.69
CA SER A 255 -20.06 -17.02 -3.69
C SER A 255 -20.01 -15.72 -2.89
N LEU A 256 -21.15 -15.16 -2.45
CA LEU A 256 -21.21 -13.85 -1.75
C LEU A 256 -20.33 -13.77 -0.50
N PRO A 257 -20.34 -14.74 0.44
CA PRO A 257 -19.48 -14.63 1.63
C PRO A 257 -18.00 -14.52 1.27
N PHE A 258 -17.56 -15.28 0.25
CA PHE A 258 -16.20 -15.17 -0.29
C PHE A 258 -15.95 -13.80 -0.92
N GLN A 259 -16.86 -13.28 -1.77
CA GLN A 259 -16.69 -11.99 -2.45
C GLN A 259 -16.60 -10.84 -1.44
N VAL A 260 -17.45 -10.84 -0.43
CA VAL A 260 -17.43 -9.84 0.65
C VAL A 260 -16.13 -9.94 1.46
N THR A 261 -15.74 -11.15 1.84
CA THR A 261 -14.54 -11.35 2.66
C THR A 261 -13.28 -10.93 1.92
N GLN A 262 -13.13 -11.30 0.63
CA GLN A 262 -11.93 -10.93 -0.12
C GLN A 262 -11.80 -9.42 -0.27
N ALA A 263 -12.90 -8.70 -0.54
CA ALA A 263 -12.90 -7.26 -0.66
C ALA A 263 -12.60 -6.57 0.68
N ALA A 264 -13.28 -6.98 1.75
CA ALA A 264 -13.06 -6.45 3.09
C ALA A 264 -11.62 -6.69 3.58
N TYR A 265 -11.08 -7.90 3.38
CA TYR A 265 -9.70 -8.22 3.76
C TYR A 265 -8.69 -7.43 2.93
N ALA A 266 -8.91 -7.27 1.61
CA ALA A 266 -8.04 -6.49 0.74
C ALA A 266 -7.94 -5.03 1.20
N ILE A 267 -9.08 -4.39 1.49
CA ILE A 267 -9.13 -3.01 1.99
C ILE A 267 -8.47 -2.92 3.37
N THR A 268 -8.79 -3.82 4.29
CA THR A 268 -8.20 -3.83 5.64
C THR A 268 -6.69 -3.99 5.59
N LEU A 269 -6.17 -4.90 4.76
CA LEU A 269 -4.75 -5.13 4.57
C LEU A 269 -4.06 -3.89 4.00
N PHE A 270 -4.63 -3.27 2.98
CA PHE A 270 -4.07 -2.08 2.36
C PHE A 270 -4.10 -0.87 3.32
N GLU A 271 -5.22 -0.62 3.99
CA GLU A 271 -5.32 0.48 4.95
C GLU A 271 -4.47 0.28 6.21
N SER A 272 -4.12 -0.97 6.55
CA SER A 272 -3.13 -1.21 7.62
C SER A 272 -1.74 -0.74 7.22
N VAL A 273 -1.39 -0.81 5.95
CA VAL A 273 -0.15 -0.25 5.42
C VAL A 273 -0.18 1.28 5.48
N ASN A 274 -1.24 1.94 5.00
CA ASN A 274 -1.43 3.39 5.15
C ASN A 274 -1.33 3.86 6.61
N TYR A 275 -1.93 3.10 7.54
CA TYR A 275 -1.83 3.39 8.98
C TYR A 275 -0.39 3.36 9.48
N ILE A 276 0.39 2.36 9.07
CA ILE A 276 1.79 2.18 9.46
C ILE A 276 2.67 3.29 8.85
N GLU A 277 2.46 3.61 7.57
CA GLU A 277 3.29 4.54 6.79
C GLU A 277 3.25 5.98 7.28
N HIS A 278 2.17 6.39 7.94
CA HIS A 278 1.94 7.80 8.28
C HIS A 278 1.73 8.08 9.77
N TYR A 279 1.88 7.05 10.63
CA TYR A 279 1.54 7.14 12.05
C TYR A 279 2.24 8.28 12.77
N GLY A 280 1.47 9.27 13.22
CA GLY A 280 1.91 10.40 14.02
C GLY A 280 2.67 11.50 13.27
N LEU A 281 3.02 11.30 11.99
CA LEU A 281 3.81 12.27 11.24
C LEU A 281 2.98 13.49 10.81
N LYS A 282 3.60 14.69 10.82
CA LYS A 282 2.90 15.94 10.51
C LYS A 282 3.80 16.96 9.82
N ARG A 283 3.35 17.43 8.66
CA ARG A 283 3.92 18.61 7.98
C ARG A 283 3.57 19.88 8.74
N GLN A 284 4.56 20.77 8.85
CA GLN A 284 4.39 22.02 9.58
C GLN A 284 3.79 23.11 8.69
N LYS A 285 3.00 24.01 9.29
CA LYS A 285 2.49 25.19 8.59
C LYS A 285 3.55 26.28 8.58
N LYS A 286 3.78 26.89 7.41
CA LYS A 286 4.60 28.06 7.24
C LYS A 286 3.86 29.33 7.71
N ALA A 287 4.58 30.45 7.84
CA ALA A 287 4.00 31.73 8.22
C ALA A 287 2.84 32.21 7.31
N ASN A 288 2.82 31.79 6.05
CA ASN A 288 1.74 32.09 5.10
C ASN A 288 0.50 31.18 5.23
N GLY A 289 0.45 30.31 6.24
CA GLY A 289 -0.66 29.38 6.53
C GLY A 289 -0.68 28.10 5.67
N HIS A 290 0.17 27.97 4.64
CA HIS A 290 0.30 26.76 3.85
C HIS A 290 1.23 25.76 4.52
N TYR A 291 0.95 24.47 4.30
CA TYR A 291 1.89 23.42 4.72
C TYR A 291 3.20 23.50 3.93
N GLU A 292 4.27 23.09 4.55
CA GLU A 292 5.53 22.85 3.87
C GLU A 292 5.40 21.77 2.78
N ARG A 293 6.36 21.74 1.86
CA ARG A 293 6.43 20.67 0.85
C ARG A 293 6.59 19.32 1.55
N THR A 294 6.02 18.26 0.95
CA THR A 294 6.29 16.89 1.38
C THR A 294 7.77 16.55 1.19
N LEU A 295 8.39 16.06 2.25
CA LEU A 295 9.79 15.66 2.32
C LEU A 295 9.87 14.19 2.81
N PRO A 296 11.03 13.53 2.68
CA PRO A 296 11.19 12.14 3.16
C PRO A 296 10.87 11.94 4.64
N GLU A 297 11.01 12.96 5.48
CA GLU A 297 10.70 12.94 6.93
C GLU A 297 9.20 12.82 7.26
N HIS A 298 8.32 12.88 6.25
CA HIS A 298 6.86 12.85 6.43
C HIS A 298 6.22 11.49 6.18
N SER A 299 7.03 10.45 5.97
CA SER A 299 6.54 9.07 5.83
C SER A 299 7.56 8.09 6.41
N TRP A 300 7.06 7.06 7.12
CA TRP A 300 7.90 5.98 7.62
C TRP A 300 8.45 5.14 6.48
N ASN A 301 9.72 4.78 6.59
CA ASN A 301 10.48 4.04 5.58
C ASN A 301 10.95 2.69 6.12
N ASN A 302 11.18 1.72 5.24
CA ASN A 302 11.82 0.45 5.57
C ASN A 302 12.55 -0.14 4.36
N ASN A 303 13.62 -0.90 4.61
CA ASN A 303 14.51 -1.43 3.59
C ASN A 303 14.56 -2.97 3.55
N ASN A 304 13.66 -3.68 4.24
CA ASN A 304 13.63 -5.13 4.19
C ASN A 304 13.45 -5.63 2.75
N VAL A 305 14.38 -6.49 2.32
CA VAL A 305 14.51 -6.89 0.92
C VAL A 305 13.29 -7.64 0.42
N VAL A 306 12.82 -8.63 1.19
CA VAL A 306 11.74 -9.53 0.73
C VAL A 306 10.43 -8.78 0.57
N THR A 307 10.01 -8.04 1.60
CA THR A 307 8.78 -7.22 1.50
C THR A 307 8.87 -6.21 0.35
N ASN A 308 10.02 -5.56 0.15
CA ASN A 308 10.21 -4.62 -0.96
C ASN A 308 10.10 -5.27 -2.33
N LEU A 309 10.61 -6.50 -2.52
CA LEU A 309 10.49 -7.23 -3.78
C LEU A 309 9.04 -7.64 -4.09
N PHE A 310 8.28 -8.05 -3.07
CA PHE A 310 6.87 -8.41 -3.23
C PHE A 310 5.95 -7.20 -3.45
N LEU A 311 6.32 -6.02 -2.93
CA LEU A 311 5.51 -4.80 -2.95
C LEU A 311 6.05 -3.70 -3.86
N TYR A 312 6.95 -4.02 -4.79
CA TYR A 312 7.53 -3.01 -5.71
C TYR A 312 8.12 -1.81 -4.96
N GLN A 313 8.99 -2.07 -3.98
CA GLN A 313 9.63 -1.05 -3.12
C GLN A 313 8.68 -0.09 -2.39
N LEU A 314 7.43 -0.46 -2.17
CA LEU A 314 6.46 0.38 -1.47
C LEU A 314 6.99 0.90 -0.12
N GLN A 315 7.81 0.10 0.59
CA GLN A 315 8.38 0.51 1.88
C GLN A 315 9.40 1.66 1.78
N ARG A 316 9.89 2.02 0.58
CA ARG A 316 10.61 3.28 0.34
C ARG A 316 9.63 4.44 0.17
N HIS A 317 8.66 4.50 1.06
CA HIS A 317 7.50 5.37 1.02
C HIS A 317 7.85 6.83 1.21
N SER A 318 8.92 7.11 1.93
CA SER A 318 9.47 8.45 2.11
C SER A 318 9.90 9.09 0.78
N ASP A 319 10.56 8.34 -0.11
CA ASP A 319 10.91 8.83 -1.45
C ASP A 319 9.69 8.91 -2.35
N HIS A 320 8.81 7.92 -2.27
CA HIS A 320 7.59 7.90 -3.07
C HIS A 320 6.75 9.17 -2.85
N HIS A 321 6.55 9.60 -1.61
CA HIS A 321 5.81 10.84 -1.32
C HIS A 321 6.56 12.11 -1.69
N ALA A 322 7.88 12.12 -1.53
CA ALA A 322 8.70 13.27 -1.93
C ALA A 322 8.78 13.40 -3.46
N ASN A 323 8.71 12.30 -4.21
CA ASN A 323 8.89 12.20 -5.65
C ASN A 323 7.88 11.23 -6.30
N PRO A 324 6.56 11.53 -6.31
CA PRO A 324 5.50 10.57 -6.63
C PRO A 324 5.47 10.08 -8.08
N THR A 325 6.23 10.69 -8.98
CA THR A 325 6.35 10.26 -10.38
C THR A 325 7.44 9.22 -10.60
N ARG A 326 8.31 8.98 -9.61
CA ARG A 326 9.35 7.95 -9.70
C ARG A 326 8.72 6.57 -9.79
N SER A 327 9.26 5.76 -10.68
CA SER A 327 8.91 4.35 -10.77
C SER A 327 9.57 3.55 -9.64
N PHE A 328 8.95 2.46 -9.22
CA PHE A 328 9.38 1.69 -8.04
C PHE A 328 10.86 1.29 -8.07
N GLN A 329 11.42 0.93 -9.24
CA GLN A 329 12.82 0.52 -9.38
C GLN A 329 13.82 1.66 -9.17
N THR A 330 13.35 2.91 -9.12
CA THR A 330 14.18 4.10 -8.91
C THR A 330 13.98 4.75 -7.54
N LEU A 331 13.11 4.19 -6.70
CA LEU A 331 12.89 4.68 -5.33
C LEU A 331 14.14 4.52 -4.47
N ARG A 332 14.42 5.54 -3.68
CA ARG A 332 15.66 5.69 -2.92
C ARG A 332 15.44 5.56 -1.42
N HIS A 333 16.42 5.05 -0.74
CA HIS A 333 16.56 5.17 0.70
C HIS A 333 17.16 6.54 1.07
N PHE A 334 16.66 7.15 2.14
CA PHE A 334 17.19 8.34 2.77
C PHE A 334 17.49 8.03 4.25
N GLU A 335 18.71 8.32 4.69
CA GLU A 335 19.12 8.09 6.08
C GLU A 335 18.33 8.96 7.07
N ASP A 336 17.99 10.19 6.65
CA ASP A 336 17.23 11.16 7.46
C ASP A 336 15.72 10.86 7.51
N ALA A 337 15.22 9.91 6.71
CA ALA A 337 13.82 9.49 6.78
C ALA A 337 13.55 8.65 8.03
N PRO A 338 12.38 8.79 8.68
CA PRO A 338 12.05 7.96 9.83
C PRO A 338 11.94 6.49 9.43
N GLN A 339 12.59 5.61 10.19
CA GLN A 339 12.68 4.18 9.88
C GLN A 339 11.74 3.36 10.75
N LEU A 340 10.96 2.46 10.13
CA LEU A 340 10.18 1.46 10.83
C LEU A 340 11.10 0.39 11.46
N PRO A 341 10.71 -0.18 12.60
CA PRO A 341 11.52 -1.21 13.26
C PRO A 341 11.51 -2.58 12.56
N ALA A 342 10.60 -2.79 11.61
CA ALA A 342 10.48 -4.01 10.81
C ALA A 342 9.67 -3.75 9.54
N GLY A 343 9.67 -4.70 8.61
CA GLY A 343 8.83 -4.65 7.40
C GLY A 343 7.33 -4.74 7.70
N TYR A 344 6.51 -4.31 6.76
CA TYR A 344 5.04 -4.23 6.93
C TYR A 344 4.42 -5.56 7.36
N GLY A 345 4.86 -6.69 6.80
CA GLY A 345 4.32 -8.01 7.16
C GLY A 345 4.41 -8.32 8.67
N ALA A 346 5.47 -7.84 9.33
CA ALA A 346 5.67 -8.00 10.77
C ALA A 346 4.87 -6.98 11.61
N LEU A 347 4.56 -5.81 11.05
CA LEU A 347 3.92 -4.70 11.78
C LEU A 347 2.39 -4.69 11.68
N ILE A 348 1.80 -5.36 10.69
CA ILE A 348 0.33 -5.35 10.50
C ILE A 348 -0.41 -5.96 11.70
N LEU A 349 0.02 -7.12 12.21
CA LEU A 349 -0.63 -7.72 13.38
C LEU A 349 -0.50 -6.87 14.66
N PRO A 350 0.69 -6.32 15.00
CA PRO A 350 0.82 -5.31 16.05
C PRO A 350 -0.10 -4.10 15.86
N ALA A 351 -0.25 -3.58 14.63
CA ALA A 351 -1.11 -2.43 14.34
C ALA A 351 -2.60 -2.68 14.69
N PHE A 352 -3.06 -3.93 14.60
CA PHE A 352 -4.41 -4.31 14.98
C PHE A 352 -4.64 -4.37 16.49
N ILE A 353 -3.56 -4.40 17.30
CA ILE A 353 -3.62 -4.49 18.76
C ILE A 353 -3.09 -3.18 19.35
N PRO A 354 -3.96 -2.25 19.79
CA PRO A 354 -3.56 -0.89 20.17
C PRO A 354 -2.45 -0.83 21.22
N SER A 355 -2.51 -1.67 22.25
CA SER A 355 -1.48 -1.71 23.31
C SER A 355 -0.13 -2.26 22.85
N TRP A 356 -0.11 -3.07 21.79
CA TRP A 356 1.13 -3.56 21.20
C TRP A 356 1.71 -2.51 20.26
N TRP A 357 0.87 -1.91 19.42
CA TRP A 357 1.26 -0.86 18.49
C TRP A 357 1.86 0.36 19.20
N SER A 358 1.18 0.86 20.23
CA SER A 358 1.65 1.98 21.05
C SER A 358 3.06 1.73 21.62
N LYS A 359 3.31 0.55 22.17
CA LYS A 359 4.65 0.18 22.68
C LYS A 359 5.74 0.14 21.60
N ILE A 360 5.37 -0.12 20.35
CA ILE A 360 6.32 -0.17 19.24
C ILE A 360 6.58 1.22 18.66
N MET A 361 5.54 2.05 18.51
CA MET A 361 5.62 3.22 17.66
C MET A 361 5.53 4.56 18.37
N ASP A 362 4.84 4.69 19.51
CA ASP A 362 4.60 6.00 20.11
C ASP A 362 5.90 6.72 20.47
N ASP A 363 6.81 6.05 21.13
CA ASP A 363 8.09 6.63 21.54
C ASP A 363 8.96 6.97 20.31
N ARG A 364 8.91 6.16 19.23
CA ARG A 364 9.61 6.46 17.96
C ARG A 364 9.08 7.73 17.28
N VAL A 365 7.76 7.96 17.35
CA VAL A 365 7.18 9.21 16.83
C VAL A 365 7.69 10.41 17.62
N VAL A 366 7.69 10.32 18.95
CA VAL A 366 8.16 11.40 19.83
C VAL A 366 9.67 11.66 19.63
N GLU A 367 10.46 10.59 19.53
CA GLU A 367 11.90 10.68 19.25
C GLU A 367 12.20 11.33 17.89
N HIS A 368 11.47 10.97 16.83
CA HIS A 368 11.60 11.59 15.51
C HIS A 368 11.46 13.13 15.57
N TYR A 369 10.54 13.62 16.39
CA TYR A 369 10.35 15.07 16.62
C TYR A 369 11.16 15.62 17.80
N LYS A 370 12.13 14.85 18.33
CA LYS A 370 13.02 15.28 19.43
C LYS A 370 12.24 15.75 20.67
N GLY A 371 11.11 15.12 20.97
CA GLY A 371 10.24 15.47 22.09
C GLY A 371 9.29 16.65 21.85
N ASP A 372 9.32 17.30 20.70
CA ASP A 372 8.39 18.40 20.38
C ASP A 372 7.01 17.89 19.97
N LEU A 373 6.13 17.72 20.96
CA LEU A 373 4.78 17.19 20.77
C LEU A 373 3.87 18.11 19.93
N GLN A 374 4.21 19.39 19.74
CA GLN A 374 3.42 20.31 18.92
C GLN A 374 3.59 20.00 17.42
N ARG A 375 4.70 19.42 17.06
CA ARG A 375 5.00 19.00 15.68
C ARG A 375 4.34 17.68 15.29
N ILE A 376 3.73 16.96 16.21
CA ILE A 376 3.16 15.62 16.00
C ILE A 376 1.68 15.72 15.59
N ASN A 377 1.23 14.83 14.71
CA ASN A 377 -0.18 14.65 14.39
C ASN A 377 -0.84 13.77 15.46
N ILE A 378 -1.30 14.38 16.54
CA ILE A 378 -1.90 13.67 17.68
C ILE A 378 -3.41 13.53 17.48
N HIS A 379 -3.96 12.36 17.82
CA HIS A 379 -5.41 12.13 17.83
C HIS A 379 -6.09 13.00 18.89
N PRO A 380 -7.14 13.76 18.56
CA PRO A 380 -7.74 14.70 19.51
C PRO A 380 -8.14 14.11 20.85
N GLU A 381 -8.73 12.90 20.85
CA GLU A 381 -9.18 12.24 22.08
C GLU A 381 -8.02 11.70 22.93
N ALA A 382 -6.86 11.41 22.33
CA ALA A 382 -5.67 10.92 23.04
C ALA A 382 -4.75 12.07 23.51
N LYS A 383 -5.01 13.30 23.07
CA LYS A 383 -4.07 14.42 23.22
C LYS A 383 -3.71 14.71 24.68
N ALA A 384 -4.69 14.79 25.57
CA ALA A 384 -4.44 15.08 26.98
C ALA A 384 -3.54 14.01 27.63
N GLN A 385 -3.87 12.74 27.41
CA GLN A 385 -3.10 11.61 27.94
C GLN A 385 -1.66 11.55 27.41
N ILE A 386 -1.47 11.82 26.11
CA ILE A 386 -0.15 11.83 25.48
C ILE A 386 0.71 12.98 26.02
N LEU A 387 0.13 14.18 26.15
CA LEU A 387 0.83 15.34 26.71
C LEU A 387 1.25 15.08 28.16
N GLU A 388 0.39 14.49 28.99
CA GLU A 388 0.70 14.14 30.37
C GLU A 388 1.81 13.09 30.45
N LYS A 389 1.72 11.99 29.68
CA LYS A 389 2.73 10.92 29.65
C LYS A 389 4.13 11.49 29.37
N TYR A 390 4.28 12.20 28.26
CA TYR A 390 5.61 12.66 27.84
C TYR A 390 6.10 13.93 28.58
N ALA A 391 5.24 14.71 29.21
CA ALA A 391 5.67 15.77 30.12
C ALA A 391 6.30 15.18 31.42
N THR A 392 5.73 14.13 31.96
CA THR A 392 6.26 13.43 33.14
C THR A 392 7.62 12.78 32.85
N GLU A 393 7.76 12.10 31.72
CA GLU A 393 9.02 11.49 31.28
C GLU A 393 10.15 12.50 31.09
N GLN A 394 9.85 13.71 30.61
CA GLN A 394 10.85 14.77 30.48
C GLN A 394 11.33 15.33 31.84
N ILE A 395 10.44 15.35 32.83
CA ILE A 395 10.81 15.79 34.20
C ILE A 395 11.68 14.73 34.90
N GLU A 396 11.40 13.45 34.71
CA GLU A 396 12.15 12.34 35.29
C GLU A 396 13.54 12.15 34.65
N ALA A 397 13.72 12.61 33.39
CA ALA A 397 14.96 12.52 32.66
C ALA A 397 15.91 13.75 32.86
N ALA A 398 15.42 14.83 33.45
CA ALA A 398 16.16 16.09 33.72
C ALA A 398 16.75 16.12 35.15
#